data_c4ac20a053ebf3fc2d5abb3a8545cd57
#
_entry.id   c4ac20a053ebf3fc2d5abb3a8545cd57
#
_cell.length_a   1.000
_cell.length_b   1.000
_cell.length_c   1.000
_cell.angle_alpha   90.00
_cell.angle_beta   90.00
_cell.angle_gamma   90.00
#
_symmetry.space_group_name_H-M   'P 1'
#
loop_
_entity.id
_entity.type
_entity.pdbx_description
1 polymer ?
#
loop_
_entity_poly.entity_id
_entity_poly.type
_entity_poly.pdbx_seq_one_letter_code
_entity_poly.pdbx_strand_id
1 'polypeptide(L)'
;MGEFITTYTGQHFEPTNPNPELIRIEDIAHALSLICRGNGHVKTFWSVGEHCICCAKEAAARGLSDRMVLACLLHDASECYMSDGTFTV
;
A
#
# COMPACT_ATOMS: atom_id res chain seq x y z
N MET A 1 -12.47 18.48 -10.97
CA MET A 1 -13.42 17.92 -10.04
C MET A 1 -12.71 17.08 -9.01
N GLY A 2 -12.79 17.49 -7.78
CA GLY A 2 -12.07 16.81 -6.75
C GLY A 2 -12.84 15.66 -6.17
N GLU A 3 -12.54 14.46 -6.61
CA GLU A 3 -13.01 13.30 -5.92
C GLU A 3 -11.96 12.89 -4.92
N PHE A 4 -12.40 12.57 -3.73
CA PHE A 4 -11.46 12.21 -2.69
C PHE A 4 -11.97 10.99 -1.94
N ILE A 5 -11.04 10.34 -1.27
CA ILE A 5 -11.38 9.30 -0.32
C ILE A 5 -11.11 9.83 1.08
N THR A 6 -11.89 9.37 2.04
CA THR A 6 -11.63 9.67 3.44
C THR A 6 -10.80 8.52 3.98
N THR A 7 -9.57 8.82 4.40
CA THR A 7 -8.66 7.79 4.87
C THR A 7 -9.04 7.34 6.28
N TYR A 8 -8.36 6.30 6.75
CA TYR A 8 -8.59 5.77 8.08
C TYR A 8 -8.40 6.83 9.18
N THR A 9 -7.39 7.70 9.01
CA THR A 9 -7.15 8.78 9.99
C THR A 9 -7.99 10.03 9.71
N GLY A 10 -8.88 9.98 8.73
CA GLY A 10 -9.80 11.09 8.48
C GLY A 10 -9.30 12.12 7.49
N GLN A 11 -8.24 11.83 6.74
CA GLN A 11 -7.75 12.76 5.74
C GLN A 11 -8.61 12.69 4.48
N HIS A 12 -8.88 13.83 3.86
CA HIS A 12 -9.56 13.85 2.56
C HIS A 12 -8.49 13.86 1.47
N PHE A 13 -8.22 12.71 0.93
CA PHE A 13 -7.11 12.53 -0.01
C PHE A 13 -7.64 12.43 -1.44
N GLU A 14 -7.09 13.21 -2.34
CA GLU A 14 -7.46 13.18 -3.76
C GLU A 14 -6.39 12.42 -4.53
N PRO A 15 -6.67 11.19 -4.98
CA PRO A 15 -5.66 10.41 -5.71
C PRO A 15 -5.19 11.09 -6.99
N THR A 16 -6.04 11.89 -7.64
CA THR A 16 -5.67 12.56 -8.89
C THR A 16 -4.92 13.86 -8.67
N ASN A 17 -4.87 14.34 -7.43
CA ASN A 17 -4.16 15.56 -7.07
C ASN A 17 -3.58 15.39 -5.68
N PRO A 18 -2.61 14.47 -5.53
CA PRO A 18 -2.14 14.09 -4.20
C PRO A 18 -1.41 15.23 -3.49
N ASN A 19 -1.69 15.34 -2.21
CA ASN A 19 -1.00 16.26 -1.33
C ASN A 19 -0.14 15.44 -0.36
N PRO A 20 1.19 15.48 -0.50
CA PRO A 20 2.05 14.63 0.36
C PRO A 20 1.85 14.88 1.85
N GLU A 21 1.37 16.05 2.24
CA GLU A 21 1.18 16.37 3.65
C GLU A 21 0.03 15.58 4.26
N LEU A 22 -0.84 14.99 3.45
CA LEU A 22 -1.95 14.19 3.92
C LEU A 22 -1.61 12.70 4.04
N ILE A 23 -0.40 12.31 3.64
CA ILE A 23 0.01 10.91 3.69
C ILE A 23 0.41 10.55 5.11
N ARG A 24 -0.19 9.47 5.62
CA ARG A 24 0.08 8.98 6.98
C ARG A 24 0.43 7.52 6.90
N ILE A 25 1.49 7.12 7.63
CA ILE A 25 1.89 5.73 7.65
C ILE A 25 0.79 4.84 8.26
N GLU A 26 0.03 5.38 9.20
CA GLU A 26 -1.08 4.65 9.80
C GLU A 26 -2.14 4.29 8.76
N ASP A 27 -2.41 5.20 7.83
CA ASP A 27 -3.36 4.94 6.77
C ASP A 27 -2.85 3.85 5.85
N ILE A 28 -1.57 3.93 5.49
CA ILE A 28 -0.95 2.95 4.61
C ILE A 28 -1.00 1.56 5.25
N ALA A 29 -0.55 1.46 6.49
CA ALA A 29 -0.50 0.17 7.17
C ALA A 29 -1.90 -0.43 7.34
N HIS A 30 -2.85 0.39 7.76
CA HIS A 30 -4.22 -0.08 7.97
C HIS A 30 -4.84 -0.54 6.66
N ALA A 31 -4.78 0.29 5.63
CA ALA A 31 -5.42 -0.03 4.37
C ALA A 31 -4.79 -1.25 3.71
N LEU A 32 -3.46 -1.35 3.71
CA LEU A 32 -2.81 -2.50 3.08
C LEU A 32 -3.14 -3.80 3.79
N SER A 33 -3.45 -3.73 5.08
CA SER A 33 -3.81 -4.94 5.83
C SER A 33 -5.21 -5.44 5.45
N LEU A 34 -6.01 -4.62 4.80
CA LEU A 34 -7.38 -4.96 4.43
C LEU A 34 -7.58 -5.12 2.93
N ILE A 35 -6.56 -4.82 2.13
CA ILE A 35 -6.64 -5.00 0.67
C ILE A 35 -6.13 -6.40 0.33
N CYS A 36 -6.96 -7.16 -0.37
CA CYS A 36 -6.59 -8.51 -0.75
C CYS A 36 -5.69 -8.50 -1.97
N ARG A 37 -4.66 -9.37 -1.94
CA ARG A 37 -3.77 -9.54 -3.06
C ARG A 37 -4.55 -9.99 -4.30
N GLY A 38 -4.06 -9.55 -5.47
CA GLY A 38 -4.61 -9.99 -6.74
C GLY A 38 -6.04 -9.56 -6.95
N ASN A 39 -6.45 -8.48 -6.31
CA ASN A 39 -7.80 -7.95 -6.42
C ASN A 39 -8.85 -9.01 -6.03
N GLY A 40 -8.49 -9.90 -5.12
CA GLY A 40 -9.39 -10.92 -4.64
C GLY A 40 -9.35 -12.23 -5.41
N HIS A 41 -8.57 -12.32 -6.47
CA HIS A 41 -8.49 -13.55 -7.28
C HIS A 41 -7.51 -14.53 -6.64
N VAL A 42 -7.77 -14.89 -5.40
CA VAL A 42 -6.98 -15.83 -4.63
C VAL A 42 -7.95 -16.78 -3.91
N LYS A 43 -7.45 -17.90 -3.45
CA LYS A 43 -8.31 -18.89 -2.79
C LYS A 43 -8.72 -18.46 -1.39
N THR A 44 -7.82 -17.78 -0.68
CA THR A 44 -8.11 -17.28 0.65
C THR A 44 -7.58 -15.87 0.73
N PHE A 45 -8.11 -15.12 1.69
CA PHE A 45 -7.66 -13.74 1.87
C PHE A 45 -6.17 -13.72 2.20
N TRP A 46 -5.43 -12.87 1.50
CA TRP A 46 -4.04 -12.60 1.79
C TRP A 46 -3.81 -11.12 1.50
N SER A 47 -3.48 -10.36 2.54
CA SER A 47 -3.44 -8.92 2.40
C SER A 47 -2.19 -8.46 1.65
N VAL A 48 -2.32 -7.29 1.03
CA VAL A 48 -1.18 -6.63 0.40
C VAL A 48 -0.12 -6.32 1.46
N GLY A 49 -0.56 -5.97 2.69
CA GLY A 49 0.37 -5.72 3.79
C GLY A 49 1.23 -6.93 4.11
N GLU A 50 0.61 -8.12 4.18
CA GLU A 50 1.36 -9.35 4.41
C GLU A 50 2.37 -9.60 3.30
N HIS A 51 1.96 -9.35 2.06
CA HIS A 51 2.86 -9.50 0.92
C HIS A 51 4.07 -8.58 1.06
N CYS A 52 3.83 -7.33 1.43
CA CYS A 52 4.93 -6.36 1.59
C CYS A 52 5.91 -6.80 2.67
N ILE A 53 5.39 -7.32 3.78
CA ILE A 53 6.23 -7.83 4.86
C ILE A 53 7.07 -9.01 4.37
N CYS A 54 6.47 -9.91 3.62
CA CYS A 54 7.20 -11.06 3.06
C CYS A 54 8.30 -10.61 2.11
N CYS A 55 8.03 -9.61 1.28
CA CYS A 55 9.04 -9.06 0.37
C CYS A 55 10.20 -8.45 1.15
N ALA A 56 9.92 -7.72 2.22
CA ALA A 56 10.96 -7.13 3.05
C ALA A 56 11.80 -8.19 3.73
N LYS A 57 11.16 -9.24 4.26
CA LYS A 57 11.88 -10.34 4.91
C LYS A 57 12.77 -11.08 3.93
N GLU A 58 12.29 -11.29 2.71
CA GLU A 58 13.09 -11.94 1.68
C GLU A 58 14.32 -11.10 1.34
N ALA A 59 14.13 -9.78 1.19
CA ALA A 59 15.25 -8.89 0.90
C ALA A 59 16.28 -8.93 2.02
N ALA A 60 15.84 -8.93 3.28
CA ALA A 60 16.74 -9.01 4.42
C ALA A 60 17.49 -10.34 4.44
N ALA A 61 16.78 -11.44 4.15
CA ALA A 61 17.41 -12.76 4.12
C ALA A 61 18.47 -12.88 3.04
N ARG A 62 18.34 -12.12 1.97
CA ARG A 62 19.34 -12.10 0.90
C ARG A 62 20.47 -11.13 1.18
N GLY A 63 20.48 -10.50 2.33
CA GLY A 63 21.57 -9.59 2.71
C GLY A 63 21.53 -8.25 2.02
N LEU A 64 20.38 -7.83 1.53
CA LEU A 64 20.27 -6.54 0.88
C LEU A 64 20.32 -5.43 1.95
N SER A 65 20.66 -4.22 1.50
CA SER A 65 20.80 -3.09 2.42
C SER A 65 19.47 -2.75 3.09
N ASP A 66 19.55 -2.05 4.22
CA ASP A 66 18.35 -1.58 4.91
C ASP A 66 17.49 -0.72 4.00
N ARG A 67 18.12 0.07 3.13
CA ARG A 67 17.38 0.90 2.20
C ARG A 67 16.57 0.05 1.24
N MET A 68 17.14 -1.06 0.75
CA MET A 68 16.43 -1.96 -0.15
C MET A 68 15.33 -2.71 0.57
N VAL A 69 15.58 -3.12 1.82
CA VAL A 69 14.55 -3.77 2.62
C VAL A 69 13.35 -2.83 2.80
N LEU A 70 13.63 -1.58 3.12
CA LEU A 70 12.57 -0.60 3.28
C LEU A 70 11.82 -0.36 1.96
N ALA A 71 12.55 -0.30 0.86
CA ALA A 71 11.93 -0.13 -0.46
C ALA A 71 10.99 -1.29 -0.76
N CYS A 72 11.39 -2.51 -0.44
CA CYS A 72 10.53 -3.68 -0.63
C CYS A 72 9.29 -3.62 0.25
N LEU A 73 9.46 -3.15 1.48
CA LEU A 73 8.31 -3.03 2.40
C LEU A 73 7.29 -2.02 1.89
N LEU A 74 7.73 -0.97 1.23
CA LEU A 74 6.86 0.13 0.84
C LEU A 74 6.49 0.12 -0.64
N HIS A 75 6.89 -0.92 -1.39
CA HIS A 75 6.75 -0.87 -2.85
C HIS A 75 5.30 -0.80 -3.31
N ASP A 76 4.35 -1.29 -2.52
CA ASP A 76 2.93 -1.23 -2.87
C ASP A 76 2.17 -0.21 -2.03
N ALA A 77 2.87 0.70 -1.37
CA ALA A 77 2.20 1.64 -0.46
C ALA A 77 1.14 2.47 -1.16
N SER A 78 1.33 2.79 -2.44
CA SER A 78 0.37 3.61 -3.18
C SER A 78 -0.99 2.93 -3.32
N GLU A 79 -1.06 1.61 -3.17
CA GLU A 79 -2.34 0.91 -3.27
C GLU A 79 -3.30 1.34 -2.16
N CYS A 80 -2.77 1.86 -1.08
CA CYS A 80 -3.59 2.43 -0.01
C CYS A 80 -4.54 3.51 -0.56
N TYR A 81 -4.09 4.23 -1.58
CA TYR A 81 -4.84 5.36 -2.11
C TYR A 81 -5.43 5.08 -3.49
N MET A 82 -4.89 4.10 -4.20
CA MET A 82 -5.26 3.90 -5.60
C MET A 82 -5.63 2.47 -5.93
N SER A 83 -5.91 1.69 -4.88
CA SER A 83 -6.27 0.31 -5.10
C SER A 83 -5.10 -0.46 -5.69
N ASP A 84 -5.37 -1.61 -6.25
CA ASP A 84 -4.41 -2.66 -6.58
C ASP A 84 -3.68 -2.41 -7.91
N GLY A 85 -3.52 -1.18 -8.29
CA GLY A 85 -2.81 -0.91 -9.54
C GLY A 85 -3.58 -1.25 -10.78
N THR A 86 -4.81 -1.69 -10.62
CA THR A 86 -5.68 -1.97 -11.75
C THR A 86 -6.48 -0.75 -12.13
N PHE A 87 -6.09 0.38 -11.61
CA PHE A 87 -6.78 1.61 -11.82
C PHE A 87 -6.41 2.12 -13.20
N THR A 88 -7.02 1.57 -14.19
CA THR A 88 -6.78 1.96 -15.56
C THR A 88 -7.96 2.73 -16.05
N VAL A 89 -7.69 3.59 -16.94
CA VAL A 89 -8.75 4.38 -17.55
C VAL A 89 -8.71 4.19 -19.04
#